data_f907233d33dbdafed99b5156eec20b56
#
_entry.id   f907233d33dbdafed99b5156eec20b56
#
_cell.length_a   1.000
_cell.length_b   1.000
_cell.length_c   1.000
_cell.angle_alpha   90.00
_cell.angle_beta   90.00
_cell.angle_gamma   90.00
#
_symmetry.space_group_name_H-M   'P 1'
#
loop_
_entity.id
_entity.type
_entity.pdbx_description
1 polymer ?
#
loop_
_entity_poly.entity_id
_entity_poly.type
_entity_poly.pdbx_seq_one_letter_code
_entity_poly.pdbx_strand_id
1 'polypeptide(L)'
;WNLPAGCDCVIEASFYGVNGGASLRNVRGSFYDFVAERFHGTVRQTLAEPPDEWGGRAAVDWACRLAAGHGFDPEVERVVDVAAALDAIYGR
;
A
#
# COMPACT_ATOMS: atom_id res chain seq x y z
N TRP A 1 -12.56 14.51 -5.96
CA TRP A 1 -13.03 13.37 -6.74
C TRP A 1 -13.40 13.67 -8.20
N ASN A 2 -13.42 14.90 -8.59
CA ASN A 2 -13.72 15.30 -9.98
C ASN A 2 -12.46 15.82 -10.68
N LEU A 3 -11.41 15.05 -10.68
CA LEU A 3 -10.19 15.39 -11.38
C LEU A 3 -10.33 14.99 -12.85
N PRO A 4 -10.46 15.93 -13.80
CA PRO A 4 -10.54 15.59 -15.21
C PRO A 4 -9.14 15.29 -15.76
N ALA A 5 -8.61 14.13 -15.39
CA ALA A 5 -7.27 13.73 -15.76
C ALA A 5 -7.14 13.28 -17.22
N GLY A 6 -8.27 13.16 -17.94
CA GLY A 6 -8.26 12.67 -19.32
C GLY A 6 -7.85 11.21 -19.46
N CYS A 7 -7.89 10.46 -18.36
CA CYS A 7 -7.57 9.04 -18.29
C CYS A 7 -8.50 8.33 -17.32
N ASP A 8 -8.43 7.01 -17.30
CA ASP A 8 -9.11 6.17 -16.32
C ASP A 8 -8.59 6.45 -14.91
N CYS A 9 -9.05 5.67 -13.93
CA CYS A 9 -8.60 5.79 -12.56
C CYS A 9 -7.07 5.72 -12.46
N VAL A 10 -6.47 6.69 -11.79
CA VAL A 10 -5.04 6.69 -11.44
C VAL A 10 -4.92 6.69 -9.92
N ILE A 11 -4.29 5.65 -9.40
CA ILE A 11 -3.96 5.51 -7.98
C ILE A 11 -2.48 5.17 -7.92
N GLU A 12 -1.67 6.12 -7.46
CA GLU A 12 -0.25 5.85 -7.31
C GLU A 12 0.35 6.60 -6.13
N ALA A 13 1.36 6.00 -5.54
CA ALA A 13 2.23 6.61 -4.56
C ALA A 13 3.66 6.19 -4.83
N SER A 14 4.57 7.15 -4.90
CA SER A 14 5.99 6.89 -5.12
C SER A 14 6.81 7.62 -4.06
N PHE A 15 7.78 6.92 -3.51
CA PHE A 15 8.66 7.39 -2.46
C PHE A 15 10.11 7.25 -2.92
N TYR A 16 10.87 8.31 -2.81
CA TYR A 16 12.27 8.32 -3.19
C TYR A 16 13.12 8.80 -2.02
N GLY A 17 14.12 8.01 -1.68
CA GLY A 17 15.11 8.34 -0.66
C GLY A 17 16.52 8.28 -1.21
N VAL A 18 17.48 8.64 -0.40
CA VAL A 18 18.91 8.65 -0.78
C VAL A 18 19.47 7.26 -1.08
N ASN A 19 18.87 6.21 -0.51
CA ASN A 19 19.32 4.82 -0.67
C ASN A 19 18.41 3.98 -1.56
N GLY A 20 17.40 4.58 -2.15
CA GLY A 20 16.46 3.86 -3.00
C GLY A 20 15.05 4.43 -2.90
N GLY A 21 14.08 3.70 -3.40
CA GLY A 21 12.69 4.13 -3.40
C GLY A 21 11.73 2.96 -3.54
N ALA A 22 10.45 3.29 -3.49
CA ALA A 22 9.37 2.35 -3.71
C ALA A 22 8.21 3.04 -4.43
N SER A 23 7.44 2.29 -5.18
CA SER A 23 6.19 2.76 -5.75
C SER A 23 5.08 1.73 -5.62
N LEU A 24 3.87 2.23 -5.47
CA LEU A 24 2.64 1.46 -5.61
C LEU A 24 1.79 2.18 -6.64
N ARG A 25 1.29 1.48 -7.63
CA ARG A 25 0.43 2.04 -8.67
C ARG A 25 -0.59 1.03 -9.16
N ASN A 26 -1.76 1.51 -9.54
CA ASN A 26 -2.74 0.67 -10.20
C ASN A 26 -2.37 0.42 -11.66
N VAL A 27 -2.91 -0.65 -12.22
CA VAL A 27 -2.64 -1.09 -13.60
C VAL A 27 -3.90 -0.91 -14.44
N ARG A 28 -3.77 -0.28 -15.59
CA ARG A 28 -4.84 -0.10 -16.59
C ARG A 28 -6.14 0.47 -16.02
N GLY A 29 -6.04 1.43 -15.10
CA GLY A 29 -7.21 2.05 -14.50
C GLY A 29 -8.00 1.17 -13.53
N SER A 30 -7.47 0.01 -13.15
CA SER A 30 -8.11 -0.91 -12.21
C SER A 30 -8.15 -0.35 -10.78
N PHE A 31 -9.22 -0.65 -10.05
CA PHE A 31 -9.28 -0.44 -8.60
C PHE A 31 -8.72 -1.61 -7.79
N TYR A 32 -8.38 -2.71 -8.44
CA TYR A 32 -7.96 -3.96 -7.80
C TYR A 32 -6.55 -4.40 -8.16
N ASP A 33 -6.11 -4.07 -9.37
CA ASP A 33 -4.82 -4.52 -9.88
C ASP A 33 -3.74 -3.48 -9.57
N PHE A 34 -2.84 -3.81 -8.68
CA PHE A 34 -1.73 -2.96 -8.27
C PHE A 34 -0.39 -3.63 -8.51
N VAL A 35 0.60 -2.82 -8.82
CA VAL A 35 2.00 -3.21 -8.85
C VAL A 35 2.73 -2.46 -7.75
N ALA A 36 3.46 -3.19 -6.92
CA ALA A 36 4.39 -2.64 -5.95
C ALA A 36 5.83 -2.94 -6.39
N GLU A 37 6.66 -1.92 -6.41
CA GLU A 37 8.05 -2.01 -6.86
C GLU A 37 9.00 -1.36 -5.84
N ARG A 38 10.19 -1.90 -5.74
CA ARG A 38 11.31 -1.33 -5.01
C ARG A 38 12.40 -0.92 -5.98
N PHE A 39 13.01 0.22 -5.73
CA PHE A 39 14.12 0.74 -6.50
C PHE A 39 15.39 0.79 -5.65
N HIS A 40 16.50 0.34 -6.22
CA HIS A 40 17.83 0.49 -5.63
C HIS A 40 18.84 0.74 -6.73
N GLY A 41 19.40 1.94 -6.75
CA GLY A 41 20.21 2.39 -7.89
C GLY A 41 19.41 2.33 -9.19
N THR A 42 19.89 1.59 -10.17
CA THR A 42 19.22 1.36 -11.44
C THR A 42 18.39 0.07 -11.46
N VAL A 43 18.37 -0.67 -10.35
CA VAL A 43 17.65 -1.94 -10.23
C VAL A 43 16.22 -1.69 -9.78
N ARG A 44 15.28 -2.28 -10.52
CA ARG A 44 13.86 -2.31 -10.19
C ARG A 44 13.48 -3.74 -9.81
N GLN A 45 12.90 -3.90 -8.65
CA GLN A 45 12.41 -5.18 -8.15
C GLN A 45 10.90 -5.10 -7.96
N THR A 46 10.15 -5.98 -8.62
CA THR A 46 8.72 -6.14 -8.37
C THR A 46 8.51 -6.88 -7.06
N LEU A 47 7.75 -6.29 -6.16
CA LEU A 47 7.39 -6.87 -4.87
C LEU A 47 6.03 -7.58 -4.91
N ALA A 48 5.09 -7.01 -5.66
CA ALA A 48 3.77 -7.57 -5.88
C ALA A 48 3.24 -7.13 -7.24
N GLU A 49 2.51 -8.02 -7.89
CA GLU A 49 1.87 -7.76 -9.19
C GLU A 49 0.57 -8.56 -9.32
N PRO A 50 -0.35 -8.14 -10.20
CA PRO A 50 -1.57 -8.91 -10.45
C PRO A 50 -1.29 -10.29 -11.08
N PRO A 51 -2.17 -11.28 -10.83
CA PRO A 51 -3.35 -11.19 -9.96
C PRO A 51 -2.98 -11.27 -8.48
N ASP A 52 -3.58 -10.41 -7.65
CA ASP A 52 -3.35 -10.41 -6.21
C ASP A 52 -4.67 -10.18 -5.45
N GLU A 53 -5.06 -11.11 -4.63
CA GLU A 53 -6.30 -11.06 -3.83
C GLU A 53 -6.08 -10.39 -2.47
N TRP A 54 -5.64 -9.15 -2.50
CA TRP A 54 -5.31 -8.39 -1.30
C TRP A 54 -6.53 -8.00 -0.45
N GLY A 55 -7.72 -7.92 -1.04
CA GLY A 55 -8.90 -7.29 -0.42
C GLY A 55 -9.37 -7.91 0.91
N GLY A 56 -9.09 -9.19 1.16
CA GLY A 56 -9.42 -9.84 2.43
C GLY A 56 -8.22 -10.35 3.21
N ARG A 57 -7.01 -10.18 2.69
CA ARG A 57 -5.80 -10.80 3.21
C ARG A 57 -5.52 -10.44 4.67
N ALA A 58 -5.59 -9.17 5.01
CA ALA A 58 -5.34 -8.71 6.37
C ALA A 58 -6.36 -9.28 7.38
N ALA A 59 -7.63 -9.32 7.00
CA ALA A 59 -8.69 -9.86 7.84
C ALA A 59 -8.53 -11.38 8.05
N VAL A 60 -8.19 -12.11 6.99
CA VAL A 60 -7.94 -13.55 7.08
C VAL A 60 -6.71 -13.85 7.92
N ASP A 61 -5.62 -13.13 7.73
CA ASP A 61 -4.39 -13.29 8.52
C ASP A 61 -4.65 -13.01 10.00
N TRP A 62 -5.36 -11.93 10.31
CA TRP A 62 -5.76 -11.61 11.66
C TRP A 62 -6.62 -12.72 12.29
N ALA A 63 -7.63 -13.21 11.58
CA ALA A 63 -8.50 -14.28 12.06
C ALA A 63 -7.73 -15.58 12.33
N CYS A 64 -6.79 -15.94 11.45
CA CYS A 64 -5.94 -17.11 11.62
C CYS A 64 -5.03 -16.98 12.84
N ARG A 65 -4.42 -15.81 13.05
CA ARG A 65 -3.59 -15.55 14.24
C ARG A 65 -4.40 -15.60 15.52
N LEU A 66 -5.61 -15.03 15.52
CA LEU A 66 -6.51 -15.07 16.66
C LEU A 66 -6.91 -16.52 16.99
N ALA A 67 -7.26 -17.31 15.99
CA ALA A 67 -7.59 -18.72 16.15
C ALA A 67 -6.40 -19.55 16.67
N ALA A 68 -5.18 -19.18 16.32
CA ALA A 68 -3.95 -19.79 16.81
C ALA A 68 -3.56 -19.35 18.24
N GLY A 69 -4.32 -18.44 18.86
CA GLY A 69 -4.11 -17.99 20.23
C GLY A 69 -3.05 -16.89 20.39
N HIS A 70 -2.70 -16.17 19.33
CA HIS A 70 -1.70 -15.10 19.40
C HIS A 70 -2.17 -13.84 20.16
N GLY A 71 -3.48 -13.70 20.42
CA GLY A 71 -4.03 -12.56 21.15
C GLY A 71 -3.89 -11.25 20.39
N PHE A 72 -3.68 -10.15 21.11
CA PHE A 72 -3.55 -8.82 20.53
C PHE A 72 -2.26 -8.70 19.69
N ASP A 73 -2.40 -8.18 18.48
CA ASP A 73 -1.28 -7.89 17.60
C ASP A 73 -0.87 -6.42 17.75
N PRO A 74 0.33 -6.14 18.30
CA PRO A 74 0.81 -4.75 18.48
C PRO A 74 1.01 -4.01 17.15
N GLU A 75 1.09 -4.70 16.02
CA GLU A 75 1.18 -4.06 14.71
C GLU A 75 -0.04 -3.20 14.38
N VAL A 76 -1.19 -3.45 15.01
CA VAL A 76 -2.39 -2.63 14.84
C VAL A 76 -2.18 -1.18 15.31
N GLU A 77 -1.23 -0.95 16.23
CA GLU A 77 -0.88 0.40 16.70
C GLU A 77 -0.30 1.28 15.58
N ARG A 78 0.23 0.70 14.53
CA ARG A 78 0.71 1.43 13.35
C ARG A 78 -0.39 2.23 12.63
N VAL A 79 -1.65 1.95 12.90
CA VAL A 79 -2.77 2.77 12.43
C VAL A 79 -2.66 4.20 12.96
N VAL A 80 -2.12 4.38 14.17
CA VAL A 80 -1.85 5.70 14.76
C VAL A 80 -0.78 6.44 13.97
N ASP A 81 0.28 5.75 13.55
CA ASP A 81 1.34 6.35 12.74
C ASP A 81 0.82 6.79 11.36
N VAL A 82 -0.07 5.98 10.77
CA VAL A 82 -0.74 6.33 9.51
C VAL A 82 -1.61 7.58 9.69
N ALA A 83 -2.39 7.64 10.77
CA ALA A 83 -3.20 8.80 11.08
C ALA A 83 -2.35 10.05 11.28
N ALA A 84 -1.25 9.95 12.03
CA ALA A 84 -0.32 11.04 12.24
C ALA A 84 0.33 11.53 10.94
N ALA A 85 0.71 10.61 10.06
CA ALA A 85 1.24 10.96 8.75
C ALA A 85 0.20 11.70 7.89
N LEU A 86 -1.05 11.26 7.89
CA LEU A 86 -2.14 11.93 7.19
C LEU A 86 -2.40 13.34 7.76
N ASP A 87 -2.40 13.48 9.06
CA ASP A 87 -2.58 14.78 9.70
C ASP A 87 -1.44 15.75 9.34
N ALA A 88 -0.20 15.27 9.29
CA ALA A 88 0.94 16.06 8.83
C ALA A 88 0.79 16.50 7.36
N ILE A 89 0.32 15.62 6.48
CA ILE A 89 0.07 15.92 5.06
C ILE A 89 -1.01 16.99 4.91
N TYR A 90 -2.08 16.89 5.67
CA TYR A 90 -3.20 17.84 5.62
C TYR A 90 -3.02 19.08 6.50
N GLY A 91 -1.93 19.17 7.26
CA GLY A 91 -1.67 20.30 8.16
C GLY A 91 -2.60 20.35 9.38
N ARG A 92 -2.99 19.20 9.85
CA ARG A 92 -3.88 19.06 11.01
C ARG A 92 -3.14 18.64 12.25
#